data_13074e7ea112c079eca3cb2717b650db
#
_entry.id   13074e7ea112c079eca3cb2717b650db
#
_cell.length_a   1.000
_cell.length_b   1.000
_cell.length_c   1.000
_cell.angle_alpha   90.00
_cell.angle_beta   90.00
_cell.angle_gamma   90.00
#
_symmetry.space_group_name_H-M   'P 1'
#
loop_
_entity.id
_entity.type
_entity.pdbx_description
1 polymer ?
#
loop_
_entity_poly.entity_id
_entity_poly.type
_entity_poly.pdbx_seq_one_letter_code
_entity_poly.pdbx_strand_id
1 'polypeptide(L)'
;GAAIRTIFLKAKDLESDVLVTLDGDGQHQIMDVEKILKPIEKNQADIVIGSRFLDKKSDVPKYREFGINVITKVTNVTIKNKLTDAQSGLRAYSKKVLSEIAPSDSGMGISTEILIKSSSKGFKIVEIPITISYVGETSTQNPVSHGTSVLFSTIKYISIEHPIKFYGIPGFICLVVGFFFTYLAIQYYTEFGKLSTNLTILSAGTILVGIMLAITAVLLYSLVSVVREK
;
A
#
# COMPACT_ATOMS: atom_id res chain seq x y z
N GLY A 1 1.29 -14.75 -3.62
CA GLY A 1 -0.07 -14.32 -3.30
C GLY A 1 -1.02 -15.49 -3.06
N ALA A 2 -1.18 -16.38 -4.04
CA ALA A 2 -2.11 -17.51 -3.92
C ALA A 2 -1.86 -18.35 -2.66
N ALA A 3 -0.61 -18.66 -2.33
CA ALA A 3 -0.25 -19.42 -1.13
C ALA A 3 -0.72 -18.72 0.16
N ILE A 4 -0.48 -17.42 0.31
CA ILE A 4 -0.92 -16.65 1.50
C ILE A 4 -2.45 -16.67 1.62
N ARG A 5 -3.16 -16.51 0.49
CA ARG A 5 -4.63 -16.62 0.47
C ARG A 5 -5.11 -17.98 0.96
N THR A 6 -4.51 -19.07 0.48
CA THR A 6 -4.84 -20.42 0.92
C THR A 6 -4.55 -20.63 2.40
N ILE A 7 -3.41 -20.12 2.90
CA ILE A 7 -3.04 -20.19 4.31
C ILE A 7 -4.06 -19.44 5.18
N PHE A 8 -4.49 -18.24 4.78
CA PHE A 8 -5.52 -17.47 5.50
C PHE A 8 -6.86 -18.24 5.57
N LEU A 9 -7.31 -18.80 4.45
CA LEU A 9 -8.53 -19.61 4.42
C LEU A 9 -8.41 -20.83 5.35
N LYS A 10 -7.28 -21.55 5.27
CA LYS A 10 -7.07 -22.72 6.10
C LYS A 10 -6.96 -22.38 7.59
N ALA A 11 -6.29 -21.29 7.93
CA ALA A 11 -6.21 -20.82 9.32
C ALA A 11 -7.59 -20.43 9.87
N LYS A 12 -8.44 -19.83 9.04
CA LYS A 12 -9.83 -19.53 9.39
C LYS A 12 -10.66 -20.80 9.60
N ASP A 13 -10.56 -21.79 8.71
CA ASP A 13 -11.27 -23.07 8.81
C ASP A 13 -10.85 -23.86 10.05
N LEU A 14 -9.59 -23.75 10.46
CA LEU A 14 -9.05 -24.36 11.67
C LEU A 14 -9.33 -23.56 12.95
N GLU A 15 -10.03 -22.44 12.84
CA GLU A 15 -10.28 -21.51 13.96
C GLU A 15 -9.00 -21.10 14.71
N SER A 16 -7.89 -20.99 14.00
CA SER A 16 -6.58 -20.68 14.60
C SER A 16 -6.60 -19.36 15.37
N ASP A 17 -6.03 -19.35 16.57
CA ASP A 17 -5.94 -18.14 17.39
C ASP A 17 -4.91 -17.17 16.85
N VAL A 18 -3.81 -17.69 16.27
CA VAL A 18 -2.75 -16.89 15.64
C VAL A 18 -2.24 -17.62 14.38
N LEU A 19 -2.01 -16.86 13.33
CA LEU A 19 -1.30 -17.31 12.13
C LEU A 19 0.06 -16.64 12.07
N VAL A 20 1.12 -17.43 11.94
CA VAL A 20 2.46 -16.91 11.61
C VAL A 20 2.81 -17.32 10.19
N THR A 21 3.27 -16.35 9.40
CA THR A 21 3.85 -16.58 8.07
C THR A 21 5.34 -16.27 8.10
N LEU A 22 6.12 -17.06 7.37
CA LEU A 22 7.55 -16.82 7.13
C LEU A 22 7.93 -17.36 5.76
N ASP A 23 8.97 -16.77 5.16
CA ASP A 23 9.52 -17.29 3.91
C ASP A 23 10.32 -18.58 4.18
N GLY A 24 10.13 -19.59 3.33
CA GLY A 24 10.78 -20.91 3.48
C GLY A 24 12.21 -20.99 2.95
N ASP A 25 12.88 -19.85 2.80
CA ASP A 25 14.23 -19.74 2.22
C ASP A 25 15.38 -19.83 3.25
N GLY A 26 15.03 -20.11 4.51
CA GLY A 26 16.00 -20.27 5.60
C GLY A 26 16.63 -18.97 6.10
N GLN A 27 16.17 -17.81 5.66
CA GLN A 27 16.72 -16.50 6.09
C GLN A 27 16.23 -16.06 7.47
N HIS A 28 15.09 -16.57 7.92
CA HIS A 28 14.47 -16.21 9.20
C HIS A 28 14.96 -17.12 10.34
N GLN A 29 15.23 -16.53 11.49
CA GLN A 29 15.55 -17.27 12.70
C GLN A 29 14.27 -17.73 13.42
N ILE A 30 14.23 -18.98 13.87
CA ILE A 30 13.07 -19.53 14.61
C ILE A 30 12.77 -18.73 15.89
N MET A 31 13.82 -18.21 16.56
CA MET A 31 13.67 -17.36 17.74
C MET A 31 12.89 -16.07 17.48
N ASP A 32 12.85 -15.58 16.23
CA ASP A 32 12.09 -14.38 15.87
C ASP A 32 10.58 -14.67 15.81
N VAL A 33 10.17 -15.93 15.59
CA VAL A 33 8.77 -16.35 15.66
C VAL A 33 8.20 -16.12 17.06
N GLU A 34 8.93 -16.50 18.10
CA GLU A 34 8.49 -16.24 19.49
C GLU A 34 8.37 -14.74 19.80
N LYS A 35 9.27 -13.93 19.23
CA LYS A 35 9.22 -12.48 19.43
C LYS A 35 7.98 -11.85 18.81
N ILE A 36 7.58 -12.27 17.58
CA ILE A 36 6.40 -11.70 16.92
C ILE A 36 5.09 -12.17 17.51
N LEU A 37 5.05 -13.33 18.21
CA LEU A 37 3.86 -13.85 18.88
C LEU A 37 3.50 -13.03 20.13
N LYS A 38 4.49 -12.63 20.91
CA LYS A 38 4.29 -11.93 22.21
C LYS A 38 3.34 -10.73 22.19
N PRO A 39 3.40 -9.81 21.20
CA PRO A 39 2.46 -8.68 21.18
C PRO A 39 1.01 -9.10 20.90
N ILE A 40 0.77 -10.18 20.15
CA ILE A 40 -0.57 -10.71 19.90
C ILE A 40 -1.11 -11.38 21.16
N GLU A 41 -0.34 -12.27 21.78
CA GLU A 41 -0.71 -12.95 23.04
C GLU A 41 -1.05 -11.97 24.16
N LYS A 42 -0.37 -10.82 24.21
CA LYS A 42 -0.62 -9.74 25.17
C LYS A 42 -1.74 -8.77 24.74
N ASN A 43 -2.44 -9.04 23.64
CA ASN A 43 -3.46 -8.13 23.07
C ASN A 43 -2.94 -6.71 22.80
N GLN A 44 -1.64 -6.58 22.52
CA GLN A 44 -0.99 -5.30 22.23
C GLN A 44 -1.01 -4.96 20.74
N ALA A 45 -1.21 -5.95 19.87
CA ALA A 45 -1.28 -5.82 18.42
C ALA A 45 -2.24 -6.85 17.82
N ASP A 46 -2.82 -6.52 16.67
CA ASP A 46 -3.61 -7.44 15.83
C ASP A 46 -2.75 -8.05 14.71
N ILE A 47 -1.76 -7.29 14.23
CA ILE A 47 -0.75 -7.73 13.26
C ILE A 47 0.63 -7.33 13.77
N VAL A 48 1.58 -8.26 13.72
CA VAL A 48 2.98 -8.00 14.02
C VAL A 48 3.84 -8.31 12.80
N ILE A 49 4.72 -7.38 12.44
CA ILE A 49 5.65 -7.50 11.31
C ILE A 49 7.07 -7.54 11.86
N GLY A 50 7.84 -8.55 11.46
CA GLY A 50 9.28 -8.57 11.72
C GLY A 50 9.99 -7.61 10.75
N SER A 51 10.41 -6.44 11.22
CA SER A 51 11.10 -5.45 10.38
C SER A 51 12.61 -5.65 10.36
N ARG A 52 13.18 -5.62 9.15
CA ARG A 52 14.61 -5.68 8.89
C ARG A 52 15.34 -4.36 9.16
N PHE A 53 14.58 -3.26 9.26
CA PHE A 53 15.14 -1.90 9.29
C PHE A 53 15.02 -1.19 10.63
N LEU A 54 14.35 -1.76 11.63
CA LEU A 54 14.23 -1.14 12.96
C LEU A 54 15.57 -1.04 13.67
N ASP A 55 16.38 -2.13 13.69
CA ASP A 55 17.64 -2.20 14.41
C ASP A 55 18.90 -2.05 13.53
N LYS A 56 18.73 -1.82 12.22
CA LYS A 56 19.83 -1.71 11.22
C LYS A 56 20.88 -2.85 11.26
N LYS A 57 20.52 -4.01 11.79
CA LYS A 57 21.40 -5.18 11.89
C LYS A 57 21.31 -6.12 10.69
N SER A 58 20.32 -5.93 9.82
CA SER A 58 20.13 -6.77 8.63
C SER A 58 20.99 -6.25 7.48
N ASP A 59 21.79 -7.13 6.88
CA ASP A 59 22.63 -6.79 5.73
C ASP A 59 21.83 -6.93 4.43
N VAL A 60 20.89 -5.98 4.21
CA VAL A 60 20.05 -5.96 3.03
C VAL A 60 20.79 -5.30 1.87
N PRO A 61 20.91 -5.94 0.68
CA PRO A 61 21.50 -5.31 -0.49
C PRO A 61 20.81 -3.98 -0.84
N LYS A 62 21.59 -2.93 -1.12
CA LYS A 62 21.09 -1.55 -1.32
C LYS A 62 19.96 -1.43 -2.36
N TYR A 63 20.02 -2.19 -3.46
CA TYR A 63 18.99 -2.19 -4.48
C TYR A 63 17.65 -2.77 -3.99
N ARG A 64 17.69 -3.80 -3.11
CA ARG A 64 16.49 -4.36 -2.45
C ARG A 64 15.95 -3.39 -1.40
N GLU A 65 16.81 -2.81 -0.59
CA GLU A 65 16.46 -1.79 0.38
C GLU A 65 15.72 -0.62 -0.29
N PHE A 66 16.23 -0.11 -1.41
CA PHE A 66 15.60 0.94 -2.19
C PHE A 66 14.17 0.53 -2.63
N GLY A 67 14.00 -0.66 -3.22
CA GLY A 67 12.69 -1.16 -3.65
C GLY A 67 11.71 -1.30 -2.49
N ILE A 68 12.14 -1.90 -1.37
CA ILE A 68 11.33 -2.06 -0.16
C ILE A 68 10.92 -0.69 0.40
N ASN A 69 11.85 0.26 0.47
CA ASN A 69 11.59 1.62 0.96
C ASN A 69 10.57 2.36 0.09
N VAL A 70 10.62 2.23 -1.24
CA VAL A 70 9.64 2.83 -2.15
C VAL A 70 8.24 2.25 -1.86
N ILE A 71 8.11 0.92 -1.84
CA ILE A 71 6.82 0.25 -1.59
C ILE A 71 6.30 0.59 -0.19
N THR A 72 7.17 0.57 0.82
CA THR A 72 6.82 0.94 2.19
C THR A 72 6.34 2.38 2.30
N LYS A 73 7.00 3.34 1.64
CA LYS A 73 6.56 4.74 1.60
C LYS A 73 5.20 4.89 0.95
N VAL A 74 4.96 4.21 -0.17
CA VAL A 74 3.67 4.22 -0.86
C VAL A 74 2.58 3.61 0.04
N THR A 75 2.85 2.49 0.71
CA THR A 75 1.95 1.87 1.68
C THR A 75 1.63 2.82 2.83
N ASN A 76 2.64 3.52 3.36
CA ASN A 76 2.51 4.46 4.47
C ASN A 76 1.64 5.70 4.18
N VAL A 77 1.32 5.97 2.90
CA VAL A 77 0.34 7.03 2.56
C VAL A 77 -1.06 6.70 3.06
N THR A 78 -1.38 5.41 3.19
CA THR A 78 -2.74 4.93 3.47
C THR A 78 -2.91 4.36 4.87
N ILE A 79 -1.85 3.87 5.49
CA ILE A 79 -1.91 3.29 6.83
C ILE A 79 -1.66 4.34 7.92
N LYS A 80 -2.32 4.17 9.07
CA LYS A 80 -2.24 5.13 10.19
C LYS A 80 -0.86 5.12 10.86
N ASN A 81 -0.29 3.94 11.09
CA ASN A 81 1.02 3.77 11.72
C ASN A 81 2.08 3.62 10.64
N LYS A 82 3.10 4.47 10.64
CA LYS A 82 4.20 4.37 9.68
C LYS A 82 5.01 3.12 9.94
N LEU A 83 5.11 2.29 8.91
CA LEU A 83 5.95 1.09 8.89
C LEU A 83 7.34 1.41 8.36
N THR A 84 8.31 0.61 8.75
CA THR A 84 9.68 0.62 8.22
C THR A 84 9.89 -0.49 7.19
N ASP A 85 9.09 -1.58 7.27
CA ASP A 85 9.20 -2.74 6.38
C ASP A 85 7.83 -3.36 6.01
N ALA A 86 7.16 -2.80 5.01
CA ALA A 86 5.90 -3.34 4.50
C ALA A 86 6.06 -4.62 3.65
N GLN A 87 7.29 -5.10 3.42
CA GLN A 87 7.58 -6.24 2.54
C GLN A 87 8.18 -7.45 3.26
N SER A 88 8.32 -7.41 4.59
CA SER A 88 8.79 -8.57 5.35
C SER A 88 7.83 -9.76 5.22
N GLY A 89 8.35 -10.96 5.03
CA GLY A 89 7.59 -12.23 5.00
C GLY A 89 7.25 -12.75 6.39
N LEU A 90 8.04 -12.38 7.43
CA LEU A 90 7.78 -12.81 8.80
C LEU A 90 6.71 -11.94 9.45
N ARG A 91 5.51 -12.49 9.61
CA ARG A 91 4.35 -11.80 10.17
C ARG A 91 3.52 -12.70 11.06
N ALA A 92 2.88 -12.12 12.06
CA ALA A 92 1.85 -12.78 12.86
C ALA A 92 0.52 -12.02 12.75
N TYR A 93 -0.57 -12.77 12.70
CA TYR A 93 -1.94 -12.27 12.54
C TYR A 93 -2.82 -12.88 13.63
N SER A 94 -3.58 -12.06 14.36
CA SER A 94 -4.54 -12.51 15.38
C SER A 94 -5.77 -13.17 14.74
N LYS A 95 -6.50 -13.97 15.51
CA LYS A 95 -7.80 -14.58 15.14
C LYS A 95 -8.77 -13.54 14.58
N LYS A 96 -8.78 -12.34 15.17
CA LYS A 96 -9.64 -11.24 14.75
C LYS A 96 -9.33 -10.78 13.32
N VAL A 97 -8.05 -10.67 12.97
CA VAL A 97 -7.63 -10.36 11.59
C VAL A 97 -8.02 -11.49 10.64
N LEU A 98 -7.80 -12.74 11.02
CA LEU A 98 -8.15 -13.90 10.19
C LEU A 98 -9.64 -14.01 9.90
N SER A 99 -10.50 -13.63 10.86
CA SER A 99 -11.95 -13.65 10.67
C SER A 99 -12.47 -12.54 9.75
N GLU A 100 -11.85 -11.34 9.80
CA GLU A 100 -12.36 -10.15 9.13
C GLU A 100 -11.64 -9.77 7.84
N ILE A 101 -10.39 -10.21 7.66
CA ILE A 101 -9.61 -9.90 6.46
C ILE A 101 -9.62 -11.08 5.50
N ALA A 102 -10.18 -10.87 4.32
CA ALA A 102 -10.12 -11.81 3.20
C ALA A 102 -9.15 -11.26 2.14
N PRO A 103 -7.93 -11.81 2.03
CA PRO A 103 -7.00 -11.45 0.97
C PRO A 103 -7.55 -11.89 -0.39
N SER A 104 -7.50 -11.01 -1.40
CA SER A 104 -8.06 -11.24 -2.74
C SER A 104 -6.99 -11.31 -3.82
N ASP A 105 -5.82 -10.70 -3.62
CA ASP A 105 -4.74 -10.72 -4.58
C ASP A 105 -4.10 -12.11 -4.68
N SER A 106 -3.90 -12.58 -5.90
CA SER A 106 -3.14 -13.80 -6.18
C SER A 106 -1.66 -13.51 -6.49
N GLY A 107 -1.31 -12.23 -6.64
CA GLY A 107 0.03 -11.74 -6.97
C GLY A 107 0.89 -11.41 -5.76
N MET A 108 1.96 -10.66 -6.00
CA MET A 108 2.95 -10.28 -5.00
C MET A 108 2.49 -9.11 -4.10
N GLY A 109 1.43 -8.41 -4.48
CA GLY A 109 0.86 -7.29 -3.71
C GLY A 109 0.01 -7.70 -2.51
N ILE A 110 -0.27 -9.00 -2.31
CA ILE A 110 -1.12 -9.51 -1.24
C ILE A 110 -0.66 -9.05 0.16
N SER A 111 0.65 -8.98 0.36
CA SER A 111 1.24 -8.52 1.63
C SER A 111 0.87 -7.08 1.95
N THR A 112 0.85 -6.22 0.94
CA THR A 112 0.45 -4.80 1.06
C THR A 112 -1.07 -4.67 1.14
N GLU A 113 -1.82 -5.48 0.38
CA GLU A 113 -3.28 -5.55 0.46
C GLU A 113 -3.76 -5.81 1.89
N ILE A 114 -3.20 -6.84 2.55
CA ILE A 114 -3.56 -7.20 3.92
C ILE A 114 -3.33 -6.00 4.86
N LEU A 115 -2.20 -5.31 4.75
CA LEU A 115 -1.88 -4.16 5.58
C LEU A 115 -2.84 -2.99 5.36
N ILE A 116 -3.16 -2.67 4.10
CA ILE A 116 -4.07 -1.58 3.76
C ILE A 116 -5.49 -1.90 4.27
N LYS A 117 -6.01 -3.10 3.99
CA LYS A 117 -7.33 -3.55 4.46
C LYS A 117 -7.41 -3.57 6.00
N SER A 118 -6.35 -4.01 6.66
CA SER A 118 -6.31 -4.07 8.13
C SER A 118 -6.27 -2.68 8.74
N SER A 119 -5.49 -1.78 8.17
CA SER A 119 -5.41 -0.39 8.64
C SER A 119 -6.74 0.36 8.45
N SER A 120 -7.47 0.13 7.35
CA SER A 120 -8.77 0.76 7.10
C SER A 120 -9.84 0.28 8.08
N LYS A 121 -9.74 -0.96 8.54
CA LYS A 121 -10.61 -1.53 9.61
C LYS A 121 -10.15 -1.15 11.03
N GLY A 122 -9.07 -0.42 11.18
CA GLY A 122 -8.58 0.06 12.48
C GLY A 122 -7.78 -0.95 13.28
N PHE A 123 -7.32 -2.06 12.67
CA PHE A 123 -6.45 -3.02 13.33
C PHE A 123 -5.11 -2.41 13.71
N LYS A 124 -4.61 -2.79 14.87
CA LYS A 124 -3.33 -2.32 15.41
C LYS A 124 -2.17 -3.10 14.79
N ILE A 125 -1.37 -2.42 13.98
CA ILE A 125 -0.18 -2.98 13.33
C ILE A 125 1.06 -2.50 14.07
N VAL A 126 1.94 -3.43 14.45
CA VAL A 126 3.19 -3.15 15.18
C VAL A 126 4.35 -3.82 14.46
N GLU A 127 5.52 -3.20 14.50
CA GLU A 127 6.76 -3.78 14.01
C GLU A 127 7.68 -4.16 15.17
N ILE A 128 8.39 -5.28 15.01
CA ILE A 128 9.49 -5.66 15.90
C ILE A 128 10.76 -5.90 15.08
N PRO A 129 11.95 -5.63 15.64
CA PRO A 129 13.19 -5.84 14.92
C PRO A 129 13.49 -7.33 14.77
N ILE A 130 13.89 -7.69 13.54
CA ILE A 130 14.41 -9.02 13.21
C ILE A 130 15.74 -8.90 12.47
N THR A 131 16.54 -9.95 12.55
CA THR A 131 17.79 -10.04 11.78
C THR A 131 17.64 -11.11 10.72
N ILE A 132 17.85 -10.73 9.44
CA ILE A 132 17.88 -11.66 8.32
C ILE A 132 19.33 -11.85 7.86
N SER A 133 19.72 -13.11 7.64
CA SER A 133 21.02 -13.45 7.08
C SER A 133 20.85 -13.80 5.60
N TYR A 134 21.43 -12.97 4.73
CA TYR A 134 21.49 -13.25 3.29
C TYR A 134 22.68 -14.14 2.96
N VAL A 135 22.60 -15.44 3.28
CA VAL A 135 23.64 -16.42 2.95
C VAL A 135 23.22 -17.16 1.69
N GLY A 136 23.90 -16.89 0.55
CA GLY A 136 23.70 -17.56 -0.74
C GLY A 136 22.75 -16.85 -1.71
N GLU A 137 22.72 -17.32 -2.96
CA GLU A 137 21.79 -16.85 -4.00
C GLU A 137 20.40 -17.46 -3.79
N THR A 138 19.53 -16.78 -3.06
CA THR A 138 18.22 -17.30 -2.66
C THR A 138 17.04 -16.78 -3.47
N SER A 139 17.26 -15.85 -4.43
CA SER A 139 16.18 -15.26 -5.23
C SER A 139 16.17 -15.79 -6.65
N THR A 140 15.17 -16.58 -7.00
CA THR A 140 14.93 -17.09 -8.37
C THR A 140 14.25 -16.06 -9.28
N GLN A 141 13.84 -14.87 -8.77
CA GLN A 141 13.10 -13.87 -9.54
C GLN A 141 13.93 -12.61 -9.80
N ASN A 142 13.70 -12.01 -10.98
CA ASN A 142 14.29 -10.72 -11.33
C ASN A 142 13.77 -9.62 -10.38
N PRO A 143 14.64 -8.96 -9.58
CA PRO A 143 14.24 -8.01 -8.56
C PRO A 143 13.42 -6.82 -9.10
N VAL A 144 13.70 -6.39 -10.34
CA VAL A 144 13.02 -5.24 -10.98
C VAL A 144 11.59 -5.62 -11.36
N SER A 145 11.39 -6.77 -12.00
CA SER A 145 10.05 -7.26 -12.37
C SER A 145 9.19 -7.52 -11.14
N HIS A 146 9.78 -8.08 -10.08
CA HIS A 146 9.11 -8.28 -8.82
C HIS A 146 8.69 -6.96 -8.17
N GLY A 147 9.61 -6.00 -8.04
CA GLY A 147 9.34 -4.70 -7.42
C GLY A 147 8.27 -3.89 -8.16
N THR A 148 8.29 -3.88 -9.51
CA THR A 148 7.26 -3.20 -10.31
C THR A 148 5.89 -3.83 -10.14
N SER A 149 5.78 -5.17 -10.14
CA SER A 149 4.51 -5.87 -9.92
C SER A 149 3.90 -5.53 -8.55
N VAL A 150 4.70 -5.54 -7.48
CA VAL A 150 4.25 -5.16 -6.14
C VAL A 150 3.81 -3.70 -6.10
N LEU A 151 4.57 -2.80 -6.73
CA LEU A 151 4.25 -1.37 -6.78
C LEU A 151 2.90 -1.12 -7.47
N PHE A 152 2.66 -1.73 -8.64
CA PHE A 152 1.38 -1.62 -9.34
C PHE A 152 0.22 -2.17 -8.52
N SER A 153 0.39 -3.34 -7.88
CA SER A 153 -0.63 -3.89 -6.99
C SER A 153 -0.91 -2.96 -5.81
N THR A 154 0.12 -2.38 -5.19
CA THR A 154 -0.02 -1.43 -4.09
C THR A 154 -0.80 -0.18 -4.53
N ILE A 155 -0.45 0.42 -5.67
CA ILE A 155 -1.15 1.58 -6.24
C ILE A 155 -2.61 1.24 -6.51
N LYS A 156 -2.89 0.07 -7.09
CA LYS A 156 -4.26 -0.42 -7.33
C LYS A 156 -5.06 -0.47 -6.02
N TYR A 157 -4.52 -1.07 -4.97
CA TYR A 157 -5.22 -1.15 -3.68
C TYR A 157 -5.45 0.22 -3.04
N ILE A 158 -4.46 1.10 -3.09
CA ILE A 158 -4.61 2.48 -2.60
C ILE A 158 -5.71 3.23 -3.36
N SER A 159 -5.74 3.08 -4.68
CA SER A 159 -6.73 3.75 -5.52
C SER A 159 -8.17 3.29 -5.25
N ILE A 160 -8.35 2.03 -4.85
CA ILE A 160 -9.65 1.45 -4.50
C ILE A 160 -10.02 1.82 -3.06
N GLU A 161 -9.10 1.67 -2.11
CA GLU A 161 -9.37 1.84 -0.68
C GLU A 161 -9.56 3.31 -0.28
N HIS A 162 -8.85 4.23 -0.95
CA HIS A 162 -8.89 5.67 -0.69
C HIS A 162 -9.08 6.51 -1.96
N PRO A 163 -10.17 6.32 -2.71
CA PRO A 163 -10.35 6.96 -4.03
C PRO A 163 -10.37 8.49 -3.96
N ILE A 164 -10.95 9.08 -2.91
CA ILE A 164 -10.98 10.54 -2.73
C ILE A 164 -9.57 11.10 -2.56
N LYS A 165 -8.69 10.42 -1.81
CA LYS A 165 -7.30 10.88 -1.64
C LYS A 165 -6.50 10.68 -2.92
N PHE A 166 -6.70 9.54 -3.60
CA PHE A 166 -5.90 9.15 -4.77
C PHE A 166 -6.28 9.91 -6.04
N TYR A 167 -7.56 10.10 -6.30
CA TYR A 167 -8.05 10.81 -7.49
C TYR A 167 -8.57 12.21 -7.18
N GLY A 168 -9.23 12.41 -6.03
CA GLY A 168 -9.86 13.67 -5.67
C GLY A 168 -8.86 14.79 -5.41
N ILE A 169 -7.78 14.53 -4.65
CA ILE A 169 -6.76 15.55 -4.38
C ILE A 169 -6.04 15.98 -5.66
N PRO A 170 -5.50 15.09 -6.51
CA PRO A 170 -4.91 15.49 -7.78
C PRO A 170 -5.91 16.18 -8.71
N GLY A 171 -7.17 15.71 -8.74
CA GLY A 171 -8.23 16.34 -9.52
C GLY A 171 -8.49 17.79 -9.08
N PHE A 172 -8.56 18.04 -7.78
CA PHE A 172 -8.72 19.38 -7.23
C PHE A 172 -7.53 20.29 -7.58
N ILE A 173 -6.31 19.78 -7.47
CA ILE A 173 -5.10 20.53 -7.87
C ILE A 173 -5.16 20.89 -9.35
N CYS A 174 -5.53 19.94 -10.22
CA CYS A 174 -5.68 20.21 -11.65
C CYS A 174 -6.75 21.29 -11.92
N LEU A 175 -7.87 21.29 -11.20
CA LEU A 175 -8.89 22.34 -11.34
C LEU A 175 -8.34 23.69 -10.95
N VAL A 176 -7.65 23.81 -9.81
CA VAL A 176 -7.05 25.08 -9.36
C VAL A 176 -6.04 25.59 -10.38
N VAL A 177 -5.15 24.74 -10.88
CA VAL A 177 -4.16 25.09 -11.90
C VAL A 177 -4.84 25.46 -13.22
N GLY A 178 -5.87 24.73 -13.63
CA GLY A 178 -6.63 25.05 -14.83
C GLY A 178 -7.33 26.40 -14.76
N PHE A 179 -7.97 26.74 -13.64
CA PHE A 179 -8.57 28.06 -13.42
C PHE A 179 -7.52 29.18 -13.39
N PHE A 180 -6.35 28.91 -12.84
CA PHE A 180 -5.23 29.85 -12.88
C PHE A 180 -4.80 30.16 -14.32
N PHE A 181 -4.64 29.14 -15.17
CA PHE A 181 -4.35 29.36 -16.60
C PHE A 181 -5.48 30.03 -17.36
N THR A 182 -6.74 29.78 -16.98
CA THR A 182 -7.90 30.52 -17.53
C THR A 182 -7.78 32.01 -17.20
N TYR A 183 -7.47 32.33 -15.96
CA TYR A 183 -7.26 33.72 -15.53
C TYR A 183 -6.15 34.40 -16.35
N LEU A 184 -5.00 33.76 -16.54
CA LEU A 184 -3.91 34.28 -17.38
C LEU A 184 -4.34 34.45 -18.86
N ALA A 185 -5.13 33.51 -19.38
CA ALA A 185 -5.65 33.63 -20.76
C ALA A 185 -6.58 34.85 -20.93
N ILE A 186 -7.42 35.12 -19.93
CA ILE A 186 -8.30 36.32 -19.91
C ILE A 186 -7.47 37.58 -19.80
N GLN A 187 -6.48 37.67 -18.93
CA GLN A 187 -5.58 38.83 -18.85
C GLN A 187 -4.87 39.10 -20.17
N TYR A 188 -4.33 38.06 -20.80
CA TYR A 188 -3.69 38.16 -22.11
C TYR A 188 -4.64 38.74 -23.17
N TYR A 189 -5.90 38.26 -23.14
CA TYR A 189 -6.93 38.76 -24.06
C TYR A 189 -7.26 40.24 -23.82
N THR A 190 -7.38 40.66 -22.58
CA THR A 190 -7.68 42.07 -22.24
C THR A 190 -6.54 43.01 -22.62
N GLU A 191 -5.29 42.56 -22.54
CA GLU A 191 -4.12 43.36 -22.85
C GLU A 191 -3.82 43.44 -24.36
N PHE A 192 -3.93 42.31 -25.06
CA PHE A 192 -3.51 42.22 -26.47
C PHE A 192 -4.66 42.13 -27.48
N GLY A 193 -5.92 41.99 -27.03
CA GLY A 193 -7.09 41.82 -27.89
C GLY A 193 -7.11 40.50 -28.69
N LYS A 194 -6.24 39.53 -28.34
CA LYS A 194 -6.07 38.27 -29.04
C LYS A 194 -6.06 37.12 -28.03
N LEU A 195 -6.69 35.98 -28.38
CA LEU A 195 -6.63 34.78 -27.57
C LEU A 195 -5.26 34.13 -27.71
N SER A 196 -4.64 33.80 -26.57
CA SER A 196 -3.46 32.95 -26.54
C SER A 196 -3.89 31.49 -26.67
N THR A 197 -3.73 30.89 -27.86
CA THR A 197 -4.10 29.49 -28.13
C THR A 197 -3.44 28.52 -27.15
N ASN A 198 -2.17 28.76 -26.83
CA ASN A 198 -1.43 27.90 -25.88
C ASN A 198 -2.01 27.91 -24.48
N LEU A 199 -2.32 29.10 -23.94
CA LEU A 199 -2.92 29.23 -22.61
C LEU A 199 -4.33 28.64 -22.57
N THR A 200 -5.12 28.88 -23.63
CA THR A 200 -6.47 28.33 -23.72
C THR A 200 -6.50 26.82 -23.78
N ILE A 201 -5.65 26.18 -24.60
CA ILE A 201 -5.55 24.72 -24.70
C ILE A 201 -5.07 24.13 -23.36
N LEU A 202 -4.04 24.73 -22.74
CA LEU A 202 -3.49 24.27 -21.48
C LEU A 202 -4.55 24.33 -20.36
N SER A 203 -5.29 25.45 -20.28
CA SER A 203 -6.36 25.65 -19.30
C SER A 203 -7.49 24.62 -19.51
N ALA A 204 -8.01 24.51 -20.72
CA ALA A 204 -9.10 23.60 -21.04
C ALA A 204 -8.70 22.12 -20.79
N GLY A 205 -7.50 21.72 -21.21
CA GLY A 205 -6.98 20.37 -20.98
C GLY A 205 -6.81 20.05 -19.50
N THR A 206 -6.26 20.98 -18.73
CA THR A 206 -6.04 20.79 -17.29
C THR A 206 -7.36 20.73 -16.51
N ILE A 207 -8.34 21.58 -16.85
CA ILE A 207 -9.68 21.53 -16.25
C ILE A 207 -10.38 20.22 -16.58
N LEU A 208 -10.32 19.77 -17.83
CA LEU A 208 -10.93 18.50 -18.25
C LEU A 208 -10.36 17.32 -17.48
N VAL A 209 -9.04 17.23 -17.35
CA VAL A 209 -8.38 16.21 -16.53
C VAL A 209 -8.82 16.30 -15.07
N GLY A 210 -8.91 17.50 -14.50
CA GLY A 210 -9.38 17.71 -13.15
C GLY A 210 -10.81 17.21 -12.91
N ILE A 211 -11.72 17.52 -13.85
CA ILE A 211 -13.10 17.03 -13.81
C ILE A 211 -13.16 15.49 -13.92
N MET A 212 -12.42 14.90 -14.85
CA MET A 212 -12.37 13.45 -15.00
C MET A 212 -11.89 12.74 -13.71
N LEU A 213 -10.83 13.26 -13.08
CA LEU A 213 -10.33 12.72 -11.83
C LEU A 213 -11.34 12.88 -10.68
N ALA A 214 -12.01 14.02 -10.58
CA ALA A 214 -13.03 14.26 -9.57
C ALA A 214 -14.23 13.30 -9.73
N ILE A 215 -14.73 13.11 -10.95
CA ILE A 215 -15.80 12.16 -11.24
C ILE A 215 -15.36 10.73 -10.88
N THR A 216 -14.15 10.33 -11.27
CA THR A 216 -13.59 9.02 -10.92
C THR A 216 -13.52 8.82 -9.41
N ALA A 217 -13.09 9.84 -8.65
CA ALA A 217 -13.02 9.79 -7.19
C ALA A 217 -14.40 9.53 -6.57
N VAL A 218 -15.42 10.25 -7.02
CA VAL A 218 -16.79 10.12 -6.50
C VAL A 218 -17.40 8.76 -6.87
N LEU A 219 -17.26 8.31 -8.12
CA LEU A 219 -17.81 7.03 -8.57
C LEU A 219 -17.18 5.85 -7.82
N LEU A 220 -15.85 5.84 -7.68
CA LEU A 220 -15.17 4.77 -6.94
C LEU A 220 -15.51 4.82 -5.45
N TYR A 221 -15.62 6.00 -4.85
CA TYR A 221 -16.04 6.14 -3.46
C TYR A 221 -17.44 5.58 -3.23
N SER A 222 -18.39 5.91 -4.09
CA SER A 222 -19.76 5.38 -4.02
C SER A 222 -19.81 3.86 -4.17
N LEU A 223 -19.08 3.31 -5.15
CA LEU A 223 -18.98 1.85 -5.35
C LEU A 223 -18.42 1.13 -4.12
N VAL A 224 -17.31 1.63 -3.57
CA VAL A 224 -16.66 1.04 -2.40
C VAL A 224 -17.56 1.13 -1.17
N SER A 225 -18.30 2.24 -0.99
CA SER A 225 -19.26 2.39 0.12
C SER A 225 -20.37 1.33 0.05
N VAL A 226 -20.97 1.13 -1.11
CA VAL A 226 -22.04 0.12 -1.30
C VAL A 226 -21.52 -1.31 -1.03
N VAL A 227 -20.29 -1.62 -1.43
CA VAL A 227 -19.70 -2.95 -1.19
C VAL A 227 -19.37 -3.18 0.30
N ARG A 228 -19.06 -2.11 1.06
CA ARG A 228 -18.76 -2.20 2.49
C ARG A 228 -19.98 -2.33 3.39
N GLU A 229 -21.14 -1.89 2.91
CA GLU A 229 -22.43 -1.99 3.64
C GLU A 229 -23.06 -3.40 3.54
N LYS A 230 -22.56 -4.26 2.66
CA LYS A 230 -22.95 -5.67 2.54
C LYS A 230 -22.01 -6.59 3.32
#